data_f44fc8cdb126568b8d89f3f2595e31c4
#
_entry.id   f44fc8cdb126568b8d89f3f2595e31c4
#
_cell.length_a   1.000
_cell.length_b   1.000
_cell.length_c   1.000
_cell.angle_alpha   90.00
_cell.angle_beta   90.00
_cell.angle_gamma   90.00
#
_symmetry.space_group_name_H-M   'P 1'
#
loop_
_entity.id
_entity.type
_entity.pdbx_description
1 polymer ?
#
loop_
_entity_poly.entity_id
_entity_poly.type
_entity_poly.pdbx_seq_one_letter_code
_entity_poly.pdbx_strand_id
1 'polypeptide(L)'
;MRTLAFAALLTLASPAIAAQGEVCATEPKTMTPTDTTFELNNEVVFKCPTIGDVTVPQVYEKGWRVVQVAAGMAAGPGSPGAMPRISHVMVIEKL
;
A
#
# COMPACT_ATOMS: atom_id res chain seq x y z
N MET A 1 12.99 2.89 -45.73
CA MET A 1 12.18 3.31 -45.32
C MET A 1 11.26 2.60 -44.57
N ARG A 2 10.76 1.66 -44.84
CA ARG A 2 9.84 0.97 -44.12
C ARG A 2 10.29 0.60 -42.80
N THR A 3 11.46 0.39 -42.50
CA THR A 3 11.95 -0.03 -41.24
C THR A 3 11.65 0.92 -40.11
N LEU A 4 11.32 2.11 -40.46
CA LEU A 4 11.01 3.07 -39.42
C LEU A 4 9.85 2.68 -38.57
N ALA A 5 8.94 2.02 -39.14
CA ALA A 5 7.76 1.63 -38.42
C ALA A 5 8.07 0.71 -37.26
N PHE A 6 9.12 -0.01 -37.35
CA PHE A 6 9.43 -0.94 -36.32
C PHE A 6 9.90 -0.28 -35.08
N ALA A 7 10.65 0.78 -35.23
CA ALA A 7 11.13 1.46 -34.07
C ALA A 7 9.95 2.00 -33.25
N ALA A 8 8.95 2.42 -33.93
CA ALA A 8 7.79 2.93 -33.23
C ALA A 8 7.14 1.86 -32.40
N LEU A 9 7.13 0.68 -32.87
CA LEU A 9 6.52 -0.40 -32.14
C LEU A 9 7.26 -0.69 -30.84
N LEU A 10 8.54 -0.62 -30.91
CA LEU A 10 9.32 -0.88 -29.72
C LEU A 10 9.04 0.13 -28.65
N THR A 11 8.86 1.35 -29.04
CA THR A 11 8.56 2.34 -28.03
C THR A 11 7.24 2.11 -27.39
N LEU A 12 6.32 1.54 -28.07
CA LEU A 12 5.02 1.30 -27.48
C LEU A 12 5.07 0.29 -26.36
N ALA A 13 6.00 -0.60 -26.40
CA ALA A 13 6.11 -1.58 -25.36
C ALA A 13 6.54 -0.94 -24.05
N SER A 14 7.33 0.11 -24.14
CA SER A 14 7.85 0.71 -22.94
C SER A 14 6.81 1.33 -22.03
N PRO A 15 5.83 2.01 -22.54
CA PRO A 15 4.86 2.63 -21.65
C PRO A 15 4.13 1.69 -20.75
N ALA A 16 4.04 0.47 -21.14
CA ALA A 16 3.34 -0.51 -20.33
C ALA A 16 3.97 -0.63 -18.97
N ILE A 17 5.19 -0.18 -18.83
CA ILE A 17 5.84 -0.32 -17.62
C ILE A 17 5.61 0.83 -16.72
N ALA A 18 4.94 1.81 -17.17
CA ALA A 18 4.82 3.03 -16.43
C ALA A 18 4.00 2.93 -15.16
N ALA A 19 3.32 1.84 -14.95
CA ALA A 19 2.57 1.68 -13.74
C ALA A 19 3.52 1.67 -12.55
N GLN A 20 3.23 2.49 -11.57
CA GLN A 20 4.00 2.59 -10.36
C GLN A 20 3.18 2.08 -9.20
N GLY A 21 3.77 1.19 -8.44
CA GLY A 21 3.13 0.67 -7.27
C GLY A 21 3.94 1.00 -6.04
N GLU A 22 3.26 1.05 -4.91
CA GLU A 22 3.96 1.27 -3.67
C GLU A 22 3.18 0.60 -2.53
N VAL A 23 3.88 0.26 -1.48
CA VAL A 23 3.32 -0.41 -0.32
C VAL A 23 3.23 0.58 0.81
N CYS A 24 2.06 0.71 1.38
CA CYS A 24 1.79 1.59 2.50
C CYS A 24 1.40 0.75 3.71
N ALA A 25 1.66 1.23 4.88
CA ALA A 25 1.34 0.50 6.09
C ALA A 25 0.80 1.45 7.17
N THR A 26 -0.06 0.91 8.03
CA THR A 26 -0.52 1.67 9.19
C THR A 26 0.48 1.54 10.33
N GLU A 27 0.37 2.42 11.30
CA GLU A 27 1.08 2.23 12.55
C GLU A 27 0.57 0.95 13.21
N PRO A 28 1.46 0.12 13.73
CA PRO A 28 1.01 -1.09 14.42
C PRO A 28 0.23 -0.72 15.67
N LYS A 29 -0.85 -1.45 15.91
CA LYS A 29 -1.64 -1.30 17.11
C LYS A 29 -1.39 -2.50 18.01
N THR A 30 -1.01 -2.26 19.24
CA THR A 30 -0.82 -3.33 20.20
C THR A 30 -2.17 -3.85 20.62
N MET A 31 -2.37 -5.15 20.55
CA MET A 31 -3.61 -5.78 20.99
C MET A 31 -3.57 -5.92 22.50
N THR A 32 -4.73 -5.83 23.12
CA THR A 32 -4.89 -6.05 24.57
C THR A 32 -5.94 -7.13 24.77
N PRO A 33 -6.03 -7.70 25.97
CA PRO A 33 -7.04 -8.73 26.21
C PRO A 33 -8.46 -8.26 25.98
N THR A 34 -8.71 -6.96 26.09
CA THR A 34 -10.05 -6.40 25.90
C THR A 34 -10.23 -5.75 24.54
N ASP A 35 -9.15 -5.57 23.78
CA ASP A 35 -9.21 -4.94 22.46
C ASP A 35 -8.26 -5.67 21.52
N THR A 36 -8.82 -6.57 20.76
CA THR A 36 -8.06 -7.41 19.84
C THR A 36 -8.38 -7.09 18.39
N THR A 37 -9.00 -5.93 18.13
CA THR A 37 -9.42 -5.58 16.78
C THR A 37 -8.73 -4.32 16.30
N PHE A 38 -8.55 -4.25 14.99
CA PHE A 38 -8.11 -3.05 14.30
C PHE A 38 -8.95 -2.98 13.05
N GLU A 39 -10.04 -2.24 13.12
CA GLU A 39 -10.93 -2.14 11.98
C GLU A 39 -10.40 -1.18 10.95
N LEU A 40 -10.47 -1.58 9.69
CA LEU A 40 -10.12 -0.73 8.58
C LEU A 40 -11.33 0.11 8.20
N ASN A 41 -11.14 1.42 8.14
CA ASN A 41 -12.20 2.33 7.73
C ASN A 41 -11.58 3.52 7.01
N ASN A 42 -12.41 4.47 6.59
CA ASN A 42 -11.94 5.60 5.83
C ASN A 42 -11.12 6.61 6.62
N GLU A 43 -11.00 6.42 7.91
CA GLU A 43 -10.24 7.33 8.75
C GLU A 43 -8.86 6.78 9.11
N VAL A 44 -8.60 5.53 8.78
CA VAL A 44 -7.31 4.92 9.08
C VAL A 44 -6.24 5.52 8.19
N VAL A 45 -5.15 5.94 8.80
CA VAL A 45 -4.04 6.59 8.08
C VAL A 45 -2.98 5.55 7.76
N PHE A 46 -2.61 5.49 6.49
CA PHE A 46 -1.51 4.67 6.01
C PHE A 46 -0.32 5.56 5.70
N LYS A 47 0.86 5.06 5.98
CA LYS A 47 2.09 5.76 5.66
C LYS A 47 2.68 5.19 4.39
N CYS A 48 2.85 6.02 3.40
CA CYS A 48 3.34 5.63 2.09
C CYS A 48 4.68 6.29 1.80
N PRO A 49 5.59 5.60 1.11
CA PRO A 49 6.93 6.16 0.84
C PRO A 49 6.92 7.45 0.04
N THR A 50 6.05 7.54 -0.94
CA THR A 50 6.03 8.69 -1.84
C THR A 50 4.96 9.71 -1.50
N ILE A 51 3.73 9.25 -1.30
CA ILE A 51 2.64 10.19 -1.13
C ILE A 51 2.36 10.55 0.33
N GLY A 52 3.10 9.96 1.24
CA GLY A 52 3.01 10.34 2.64
C GLY A 52 1.82 9.70 3.36
N ASP A 53 1.36 10.36 4.40
CA ASP A 53 0.26 9.86 5.22
C ASP A 53 -1.07 10.10 4.53
N VAL A 54 -1.79 9.04 4.25
CA VAL A 54 -3.07 9.13 3.54
C VAL A 54 -4.07 8.13 4.07
N THR A 55 -5.34 8.49 3.96
CA THR A 55 -6.44 7.54 4.15
C THR A 55 -6.79 6.93 2.80
N VAL A 56 -7.59 5.88 2.80
CA VAL A 56 -7.99 5.25 1.53
C VAL A 56 -8.65 6.24 0.57
N PRO A 57 -9.63 7.06 0.99
CA PRO A 57 -10.18 8.05 0.08
C PRO A 57 -9.13 9.01 -0.49
N GLN A 58 -8.15 9.39 0.31
CA GLN A 58 -7.11 10.32 -0.16
C GLN A 58 -6.21 9.70 -1.22
N VAL A 59 -6.04 8.38 -1.19
CA VAL A 59 -5.28 7.69 -2.24
C VAL A 59 -5.89 7.98 -3.59
N TYR A 60 -7.22 7.85 -3.67
CA TYR A 60 -7.91 8.09 -4.94
C TYR A 60 -7.89 9.57 -5.32
N GLU A 61 -7.97 10.46 -4.35
CA GLU A 61 -7.89 11.89 -4.63
C GLU A 61 -6.54 12.29 -5.20
N LYS A 62 -5.50 11.57 -4.85
CA LYS A 62 -4.15 11.85 -5.34
C LYS A 62 -3.82 11.16 -6.66
N GLY A 63 -4.77 10.49 -7.26
CA GLY A 63 -4.56 9.84 -8.56
C GLY A 63 -3.98 8.44 -8.46
N TRP A 64 -4.13 7.80 -7.33
CA TRP A 64 -3.71 6.43 -7.13
C TRP A 64 -4.93 5.56 -6.89
N ARG A 65 -4.76 4.27 -6.93
CA ARG A 65 -5.83 3.34 -6.58
C ARG A 65 -5.31 2.25 -5.67
N VAL A 66 -6.18 1.71 -4.85
CA VAL A 66 -5.84 0.60 -3.96
C VAL A 66 -6.00 -0.69 -4.74
N VAL A 67 -4.94 -1.48 -4.77
CA VAL A 67 -4.94 -2.77 -5.45
C VAL A 67 -5.27 -3.88 -4.48
N GLN A 68 -4.73 -3.81 -3.28
CA GLN A 68 -4.90 -4.87 -2.30
C GLN A 68 -4.69 -4.31 -0.90
N VAL A 69 -5.43 -4.85 0.05
CA VAL A 69 -5.23 -4.54 1.46
C VAL A 69 -5.18 -5.85 2.22
N ALA A 70 -4.26 -5.97 3.14
CA ALA A 70 -4.12 -7.15 3.97
C ALA A 70 -3.78 -6.73 5.39
N ALA A 71 -4.24 -7.52 6.34
CA ALA A 71 -3.88 -7.33 7.74
C ALA A 71 -2.72 -8.24 8.08
N GLY A 72 -1.81 -7.75 8.90
CA GLY A 72 -0.69 -8.53 9.37
C GLY A 72 -0.54 -8.43 10.87
N MET A 73 -0.02 -9.47 11.46
CA MET A 73 0.26 -9.50 12.89
C MET A 73 1.72 -9.77 13.10
N ALA A 74 2.28 -9.13 14.11
CA ALA A 74 3.67 -9.36 14.50
C ALA A 74 3.73 -9.54 16.01
N ALA A 75 4.75 -10.25 16.47
CA ALA A 75 4.96 -10.38 17.89
C ALA A 75 5.23 -9.00 18.49
N GLY A 76 4.70 -8.77 19.67
CA GLY A 76 4.99 -7.54 20.37
C GLY A 76 6.47 -7.44 20.72
N PRO A 77 6.94 -6.21 20.94
CA PRO A 77 8.35 -6.02 21.30
C PRO A 77 8.62 -6.56 22.70
N GLY A 78 9.80 -7.06 22.88
CA GLY A 78 10.24 -7.49 24.20
C GLY A 78 10.14 -8.96 24.41
N SER A 79 9.81 -9.36 25.61
CA SER A 79 9.88 -10.74 26.03
C SER A 79 8.75 -11.60 25.49
N PRO A 80 8.93 -12.92 25.53
CA PRO A 80 7.85 -13.83 25.21
C PRO A 80 6.62 -13.52 26.05
N GLY A 81 5.46 -13.57 25.45
CA GLY A 81 4.23 -13.24 26.14
C GLY A 81 3.76 -11.84 25.94
N ALA A 82 4.54 -10.98 25.28
CA ALA A 82 4.05 -9.67 24.92
C ALA A 82 2.90 -9.80 23.95
N MET A 83 1.91 -8.90 24.07
CA MET A 83 0.76 -8.91 23.18
C MET A 83 1.20 -8.61 21.75
N PRO A 84 0.62 -9.31 20.78
CA PRO A 84 0.98 -9.07 19.39
C PRO A 84 0.48 -7.72 18.91
N ARG A 85 1.07 -7.27 17.82
CA ARG A 85 0.65 -6.04 17.15
C ARG A 85 -0.01 -6.39 15.85
N ILE A 86 -1.03 -5.61 15.51
CA ILE A 86 -1.71 -5.77 14.24
C ILE A 86 -1.54 -4.50 13.42
N SER A 87 -1.34 -4.66 12.15
CA SER A 87 -1.25 -3.53 11.22
C SER A 87 -1.92 -3.91 9.92
N HIS A 88 -2.25 -2.91 9.13
CA HIS A 88 -2.77 -3.13 7.79
C HIS A 88 -1.74 -2.66 6.78
N VAL A 89 -1.63 -3.40 5.69
CA VAL A 89 -0.75 -3.08 4.59
C VAL A 89 -1.59 -2.92 3.34
N MET A 90 -1.29 -1.90 2.58
CA MET A 90 -2.04 -1.58 1.38
C MET A 90 -1.07 -1.46 0.23
N VAL A 91 -1.40 -2.09 -0.89
CA VAL A 91 -0.65 -1.90 -2.13
C VAL A 91 -1.45 -0.95 -2.98
N ILE A 92 -0.82 0.11 -3.43
CA ILE A 92 -1.47 1.09 -4.29
C ILE A 92 -0.71 1.22 -5.58
N GLU A 93 -1.39 1.71 -6.61
CA GLU A 93 -0.84 1.85 -7.93
C GLU A 93 -1.24 3.20 -8.49
N LYS A 94 -0.30 3.89 -9.09
CA LYS A 94 -0.58 5.18 -9.69
C LYS A 94 -1.35 5.01 -10.98
N LEU A 95 -2.41 5.78 -11.12
CA LEU A 95 -3.23 5.75 -12.33
C LEU A 95 -2.60 6.53 -13.48
#